data_6231a62aa2890a7dd7f2078afe0efbc5
#
_entry.id   6231a62aa2890a7dd7f2078afe0efbc5
#
_cell.length_a   1.000
_cell.length_b   1.000
_cell.length_c   1.000
_cell.angle_alpha   90.00
_cell.angle_beta   90.00
_cell.angle_gamma   90.00
#
_symmetry.space_group_name_H-M   'P 1'
#
loop_
_entity.id
_entity.type
_entity.pdbx_description
1 polymer ?
#
loop_
_entity_poly.entity_id
_entity_poly.type
_entity_poly.pdbx_seq_one_letter_code
_entity_poly.pdbx_strand_id
1 'polypeptide(L)'
;MGKPLSSKEIQKINYFFDTLHFSTDLIEYLIEYCVENGHKSMHYIESVALAWSDENIKSVTEAKASSAAYNKNCFAVLNAFGIKGRSPAAVELSYIKKWAEEYGLTLDIIIEACNRTIANTHQPDFKYTDSILKNWIAKGVHHLSDITKIDLVYQQEKR
;
A
#
# COMPACT_ATOMS: atom_id res chain seq x y z
N MET A 1 24.23 3.03 2.66
CA MET A 1 24.34 4.27 3.46
C MET A 1 25.76 4.76 3.39
N GLY A 2 25.98 6.04 3.19
CA GLY A 2 27.31 6.57 2.92
C GLY A 2 28.21 6.82 4.13
N LYS A 3 27.89 6.27 5.30
CA LYS A 3 28.67 6.44 6.52
C LYS A 3 28.67 5.16 7.34
N PRO A 4 29.66 4.98 8.24
CA PRO A 4 29.70 3.79 9.11
C PRO A 4 28.43 3.65 9.93
N LEU A 5 28.01 2.40 10.14
CA LEU A 5 26.85 2.10 10.95
C LEU A 5 27.14 2.33 12.44
N SER A 6 26.17 2.90 13.14
CA SER A 6 26.25 3.04 14.60
C SER A 6 26.04 1.68 15.28
N SER A 7 26.35 1.58 16.56
CA SER A 7 26.14 0.36 17.33
C SER A 7 24.66 -0.03 17.34
N LYS A 8 23.76 0.93 17.42
CA LYS A 8 22.31 0.68 17.39
C LYS A 8 21.87 0.14 16.03
N GLU A 9 22.42 0.66 14.95
CA GLU A 9 22.11 0.19 13.60
C GLU A 9 22.58 -1.25 13.40
N ILE A 10 23.77 -1.57 13.89
CA ILE A 10 24.32 -2.94 13.83
C ILE A 10 23.41 -3.90 14.62
N GLN A 11 22.95 -3.50 15.80
CA GLN A 11 22.04 -4.30 16.61
C GLN A 11 20.72 -4.57 15.88
N LYS A 12 20.19 -3.59 15.17
CA LYS A 12 18.97 -3.75 14.40
C LYS A 12 19.17 -4.72 13.22
N ILE A 13 20.29 -4.62 12.53
CA ILE A 13 20.62 -5.55 11.44
C ILE A 13 20.76 -6.97 11.97
N ASN A 14 21.41 -7.15 13.11
CA ASN A 14 21.53 -8.46 13.76
C ASN A 14 20.14 -9.01 14.15
N TYR A 15 19.24 -8.15 14.58
CA TYR A 15 17.85 -8.52 14.88
C TYR A 15 17.15 -9.09 13.65
N PHE A 16 17.33 -8.44 12.49
CA PHE A 16 16.73 -8.94 11.24
C PHE A 16 17.25 -10.33 10.89
N PHE A 17 18.54 -10.54 11.09
CA PHE A 17 19.19 -11.81 10.80
C PHE A 17 18.77 -12.90 11.79
N ASP A 18 18.87 -12.61 13.09
CA ASP A 18 18.66 -13.59 14.16
C ASP A 18 17.20 -13.87 14.46
N THR A 19 16.38 -12.84 14.51
CA THR A 19 14.98 -12.94 14.93
C THR A 19 14.01 -13.13 13.75
N LEU A 20 14.20 -12.34 12.69
CA LEU A 20 13.35 -12.43 11.50
C LEU A 20 13.85 -13.45 10.49
N HIS A 21 15.03 -14.00 10.71
CA HIS A 21 15.65 -15.02 9.84
C HIS A 21 15.84 -14.56 8.39
N PHE A 22 16.12 -13.26 8.19
CA PHE A 22 16.43 -12.72 6.88
C PHE A 22 17.84 -13.12 6.46
N SER A 23 18.01 -13.47 5.19
CA SER A 23 19.35 -13.70 4.62
C SER A 23 20.09 -12.37 4.50
N THR A 24 21.43 -12.46 4.40
CA THR A 24 22.27 -11.28 4.18
C THR A 24 21.83 -10.52 2.92
N ASP A 25 21.54 -11.25 1.84
CA ASP A 25 21.09 -10.65 0.58
C ASP A 25 19.79 -9.89 0.75
N LEU A 26 18.84 -10.45 1.50
CA LEU A 26 17.57 -9.81 1.76
C LEU A 26 17.73 -8.54 2.59
N ILE A 27 18.61 -8.56 3.60
CA ILE A 27 18.90 -7.39 4.43
C ILE A 27 19.51 -6.27 3.58
N GLU A 28 20.47 -6.61 2.71
CA GLU A 28 21.08 -5.63 1.80
C GLU A 28 20.03 -5.02 0.87
N TYR A 29 19.17 -5.84 0.30
CA TYR A 29 18.07 -5.37 -0.56
C TYR A 29 17.10 -4.49 0.21
N LEU A 30 16.77 -4.85 1.44
CA LEU A 30 15.89 -4.06 2.31
C LEU A 30 16.44 -2.64 2.51
N ILE A 31 17.73 -2.53 2.82
CA ILE A 31 18.39 -1.24 3.04
C ILE A 31 18.38 -0.42 1.73
N GLU A 32 18.76 -1.03 0.62
CA GLU A 32 18.76 -0.38 -0.69
C GLU A 32 17.37 0.11 -1.08
N TYR A 33 16.36 -0.73 -0.87
CA TYR A 33 14.96 -0.41 -1.17
C TYR A 33 14.51 0.83 -0.39
N CYS A 34 14.80 0.88 0.90
CA CYS A 34 14.39 2.00 1.74
C CYS A 34 15.13 3.29 1.35
N VAL A 35 16.43 3.20 1.07
CA VAL A 35 17.25 4.35 0.68
C VAL A 35 16.80 4.90 -0.68
N GLU A 36 16.53 4.04 -1.64
CA GLU A 36 16.04 4.45 -2.97
C GLU A 36 14.70 5.18 -2.89
N ASN A 37 13.88 4.82 -1.92
CA ASN A 37 12.59 5.48 -1.71
C ASN A 37 12.69 6.70 -0.78
N GLY A 38 13.91 7.16 -0.49
CA GLY A 38 14.14 8.37 0.29
C GLY A 38 14.04 8.19 1.80
N HIS A 39 13.98 6.96 2.28
CA HIS A 39 13.81 6.66 3.71
C HIS A 39 15.07 6.02 4.28
N LYS A 40 15.91 6.83 4.92
CA LYS A 40 17.19 6.39 5.48
C LYS A 40 17.13 6.09 6.98
N SER A 41 15.98 6.35 7.61
CA SER A 41 15.85 6.13 9.05
C SER A 41 15.79 4.63 9.37
N MET A 42 16.51 4.22 10.42
CA MET A 42 16.51 2.82 10.85
C MET A 42 15.12 2.39 11.31
N HIS A 43 14.35 3.31 11.88
CA HIS A 43 12.97 3.04 12.29
C HIS A 43 12.10 2.64 11.10
N TYR A 44 12.22 3.35 9.98
CA TYR A 44 11.49 3.02 8.76
C TYR A 44 11.92 1.67 8.21
N ILE A 45 13.24 1.42 8.17
CA ILE A 45 13.78 0.13 7.69
C ILE A 45 13.23 -1.02 8.53
N GLU A 46 13.18 -0.85 9.84
CA GLU A 46 12.62 -1.84 10.76
C GLU A 46 11.13 -2.09 10.46
N SER A 47 10.37 -1.05 10.21
CA SER A 47 8.94 -1.16 9.88
C SER A 47 8.72 -1.99 8.61
N VAL A 48 9.55 -1.77 7.57
CA VAL A 48 9.46 -2.54 6.33
C VAL A 48 9.88 -3.99 6.57
N ALA A 49 10.92 -4.22 7.37
CA ALA A 49 11.38 -5.56 7.71
C ALA A 49 10.29 -6.37 8.42
N LEU A 50 9.61 -5.76 9.36
CA LEU A 50 8.52 -6.41 10.09
C LEU A 50 7.35 -6.74 9.15
N ALA A 51 7.01 -5.83 8.23
CA ALA A 51 5.96 -6.07 7.25
C ALA A 51 6.33 -7.24 6.33
N TRP A 52 7.58 -7.31 5.88
CA TRP A 52 8.03 -8.42 5.05
C TRP A 52 8.00 -9.74 5.82
N SER A 53 8.37 -9.72 7.09
CA SER A 53 8.30 -10.91 7.95
C SER A 53 6.87 -11.41 8.08
N ASP A 54 5.91 -10.50 8.28
CA ASP A 54 4.49 -10.84 8.38
C ASP A 54 3.96 -11.43 7.08
N GLU A 55 4.49 -11.01 5.93
CA GLU A 55 4.11 -11.51 4.61
C GLU A 55 4.90 -12.75 4.22
N ASN A 56 5.76 -13.27 5.09
CA ASN A 56 6.63 -14.44 4.85
C ASN A 56 7.58 -14.25 3.67
N ILE A 57 8.02 -13.01 3.44
CA ILE A 57 9.03 -12.71 2.42
C ILE A 57 10.39 -13.10 2.98
N LYS A 58 11.04 -14.07 2.34
CA LYS A 58 12.33 -14.61 2.80
C LYS A 58 13.45 -14.53 1.77
N SER A 59 13.16 -14.08 0.56
CA SER A 59 14.16 -13.95 -0.50
C SER A 59 14.03 -12.61 -1.20
N VAL A 60 15.11 -12.21 -1.87
CA VAL A 60 15.13 -10.98 -2.69
C VAL A 60 14.12 -11.07 -3.82
N THR A 61 13.98 -12.24 -4.44
CA THR A 61 13.01 -12.46 -5.52
C THR A 61 11.58 -12.22 -5.04
N GLU A 62 11.22 -12.75 -3.87
CA GLU A 62 9.90 -12.55 -3.28
C GLU A 62 9.67 -11.07 -2.95
N ALA A 63 10.69 -10.39 -2.39
CA ALA A 63 10.60 -8.97 -2.05
C ALA A 63 10.40 -8.11 -3.29
N LYS A 64 11.14 -8.39 -4.37
CA LYS A 64 10.99 -7.66 -5.63
C LYS A 64 9.62 -7.83 -6.25
N ALA A 65 9.08 -9.04 -6.23
CA ALA A 65 7.76 -9.32 -6.77
C ALA A 65 6.68 -8.59 -5.98
N SER A 66 6.75 -8.64 -4.65
CA SER A 66 5.81 -7.95 -3.77
C SER A 66 5.90 -6.43 -3.93
N SER A 67 7.11 -5.89 -3.94
CA SER A 67 7.34 -4.44 -4.08
C SER A 67 6.88 -3.91 -5.43
N ALA A 68 7.12 -4.64 -6.51
CA ALA A 68 6.70 -4.22 -7.86
C ALA A 68 5.19 -4.12 -7.96
N ALA A 69 4.46 -5.14 -7.49
CA ALA A 69 3.00 -5.14 -7.49
C ALA A 69 2.44 -4.03 -6.59
N TYR A 70 3.02 -3.90 -5.41
CA TYR A 70 2.60 -2.88 -4.43
C TYR A 70 2.81 -1.47 -4.97
N ASN A 71 4.00 -1.20 -5.55
CA ASN A 71 4.31 0.12 -6.12
C ASN A 71 3.38 0.45 -7.29
N LYS A 72 3.10 -0.52 -8.15
CA LYS A 72 2.18 -0.33 -9.27
C LYS A 72 0.79 0.07 -8.77
N ASN A 73 0.28 -0.64 -7.77
CA ASN A 73 -1.04 -0.36 -7.20
C ASN A 73 -1.07 1.01 -6.52
N CYS A 74 -0.01 1.37 -5.77
CA CYS A 74 0.09 2.67 -5.11
C CYS A 74 0.09 3.81 -6.12
N PHE A 75 0.88 3.71 -7.18
CA PHE A 75 0.93 4.73 -8.22
C PHE A 75 -0.40 4.87 -8.95
N ALA A 76 -1.08 3.76 -9.21
CA ALA A 76 -2.39 3.80 -9.86
C ALA A 76 -3.42 4.54 -9.00
N VAL A 77 -3.42 4.30 -7.68
CA VAL A 77 -4.32 4.99 -6.75
C VAL A 77 -3.98 6.48 -6.67
N LEU A 78 -2.69 6.82 -6.54
CA LEU A 78 -2.27 8.21 -6.50
C LEU A 78 -2.63 8.95 -7.79
N ASN A 79 -2.45 8.32 -8.94
CA ASN A 79 -2.83 8.90 -10.23
C ASN A 79 -4.33 9.15 -10.31
N ALA A 80 -5.14 8.21 -9.81
CA ALA A 80 -6.60 8.36 -9.79
C ALA A 80 -7.04 9.56 -8.94
N PHE A 81 -6.30 9.85 -7.87
CA PHE A 81 -6.53 11.05 -7.05
C PHE A 81 -5.92 12.31 -7.64
N GLY A 82 -5.15 12.22 -8.70
CA GLY A 82 -4.47 13.36 -9.28
C GLY A 82 -3.22 13.78 -8.51
N ILE A 83 -2.71 12.92 -7.65
CA ILE A 83 -1.50 13.19 -6.87
C ILE A 83 -0.28 12.78 -7.70
N LYS A 84 0.54 13.76 -8.06
CA LYS A 84 1.74 13.52 -8.88
C LYS A 84 2.94 14.19 -8.23
N GLY A 85 4.12 13.64 -8.52
CA GLY A 85 5.38 14.27 -8.10
C GLY A 85 5.78 14.05 -6.65
N ARG A 86 5.11 13.14 -5.93
CA ARG A 86 5.51 12.79 -4.57
C ARG A 86 5.27 11.32 -4.26
N SER A 87 5.98 10.84 -3.26
CA SER A 87 5.76 9.48 -2.74
C SER A 87 4.54 9.45 -1.83
N PRO A 88 3.87 8.30 -1.70
CA PRO A 88 2.74 8.17 -0.78
C PRO A 88 3.17 8.41 0.67
N ALA A 89 2.30 9.05 1.45
CA ALA A 89 2.49 9.18 2.89
C ALA A 89 2.17 7.84 3.58
N ALA A 90 2.68 7.65 4.80
CA ALA A 90 2.47 6.41 5.55
C ALA A 90 0.98 6.08 5.74
N VAL A 91 0.16 7.08 6.04
CA VAL A 91 -1.29 6.92 6.20
C VAL A 91 -1.93 6.48 4.89
N GLU A 92 -1.50 7.06 3.77
CA GLU A 92 -2.01 6.71 2.44
C GLU A 92 -1.67 5.27 2.07
N LEU A 93 -0.44 4.84 2.34
CA LEU A 93 -0.02 3.45 2.14
C LEU A 93 -0.84 2.47 2.97
N SER A 94 -1.14 2.85 4.20
CA SER A 94 -1.95 2.07 5.12
C SER A 94 -3.35 1.80 4.54
N TYR A 95 -3.99 2.82 3.98
CA TYR A 95 -5.28 2.66 3.32
C TYR A 95 -5.20 1.78 2.08
N ILE A 96 -4.22 2.00 1.23
CA ILE A 96 -4.07 1.22 -0.01
C ILE A 96 -3.86 -0.26 0.31
N LYS A 97 -3.02 -0.56 1.28
CA LYS A 97 -2.77 -1.93 1.73
C LYS A 97 -4.05 -2.57 2.28
N LYS A 98 -4.78 -1.83 3.09
CA LYS A 98 -6.04 -2.28 3.69
C LYS A 98 -7.06 -2.65 2.60
N TRP A 99 -7.21 -1.81 1.60
CA TRP A 99 -8.16 -2.03 0.51
C TRP A 99 -7.82 -3.26 -0.32
N ALA A 100 -6.54 -3.45 -0.60
CA ALA A 100 -6.09 -4.57 -1.43
C ALA A 100 -6.07 -5.89 -0.66
N GLU A 101 -5.60 -5.89 0.58
CA GLU A 101 -5.38 -7.10 1.37
C GLU A 101 -6.54 -7.43 2.31
N GLU A 102 -6.95 -6.47 3.12
CA GLU A 102 -7.99 -6.70 4.12
C GLU A 102 -9.37 -6.79 3.50
N TYR A 103 -9.68 -5.89 2.58
CA TYR A 103 -10.98 -5.88 1.89
C TYR A 103 -10.98 -6.80 0.67
N GLY A 104 -9.82 -7.22 0.19
CA GLY A 104 -9.71 -8.12 -0.96
C GLY A 104 -10.22 -7.53 -2.26
N LEU A 105 -10.16 -6.21 -2.41
CA LEU A 105 -10.68 -5.52 -3.59
C LEU A 105 -9.67 -5.48 -4.72
N THR A 106 -10.16 -5.57 -5.94
CA THR A 106 -9.32 -5.44 -7.13
C THR A 106 -9.00 -3.97 -7.37
N LEU A 107 -7.92 -3.71 -8.11
CA LEU A 107 -7.44 -2.35 -8.36
C LEU A 107 -8.49 -1.50 -9.11
N ASP A 108 -9.22 -2.09 -10.05
CA ASP A 108 -10.24 -1.39 -10.82
C ASP A 108 -11.37 -0.84 -9.93
N ILE A 109 -11.79 -1.61 -8.92
CA ILE A 109 -12.80 -1.17 -7.95
C ILE A 109 -12.25 -0.04 -7.08
N ILE A 110 -11.01 -0.16 -6.63
CA ILE A 110 -10.35 0.87 -5.82
C ILE A 110 -10.25 2.18 -6.61
N ILE A 111 -9.84 2.12 -7.87
CA ILE A 111 -9.71 3.29 -8.73
C ILE A 111 -11.07 3.94 -8.96
N GLU A 112 -12.11 3.16 -9.18
CA GLU A 112 -13.47 3.70 -9.36
C GLU A 112 -13.91 4.49 -8.12
N ALA A 113 -13.63 3.98 -6.92
CA ALA A 113 -13.93 4.69 -5.68
C ALA A 113 -13.14 5.99 -5.58
N CYS A 114 -11.87 5.97 -5.98
CA CYS A 114 -11.02 7.17 -6.01
C CYS A 114 -11.59 8.23 -6.96
N ASN A 115 -12.02 7.82 -8.15
CA ASN A 115 -12.61 8.71 -9.14
C ASN A 115 -13.88 9.36 -8.61
N ARG A 116 -14.71 8.59 -7.91
CA ARG A 116 -15.94 9.12 -7.29
C ARG A 116 -15.65 10.10 -6.17
N THR A 117 -14.59 9.83 -5.41
CA THR A 117 -14.15 10.76 -4.35
C THR A 117 -13.79 12.11 -4.96
N ILE A 118 -13.00 12.13 -6.03
CA ILE A 118 -12.62 13.38 -6.70
C ILE A 118 -13.85 14.06 -7.30
N ALA A 119 -14.75 13.32 -7.92
CA ALA A 119 -15.96 13.87 -8.52
C ALA A 119 -16.86 14.55 -7.47
N ASN A 120 -16.93 13.99 -6.26
CA ASN A 120 -17.82 14.49 -5.22
C ASN A 120 -17.17 15.53 -4.29
N THR A 121 -15.88 15.41 -4.00
CA THR A 121 -15.20 16.28 -3.04
C THR A 121 -14.20 17.23 -3.67
N HIS A 122 -13.83 17.01 -4.94
CA HIS A 122 -12.86 17.79 -5.71
C HIS A 122 -11.45 17.76 -5.09
N GLN A 123 -11.17 16.77 -4.25
CA GLN A 123 -9.86 16.62 -3.61
C GLN A 123 -9.62 15.16 -3.22
N PRO A 124 -8.34 14.76 -3.09
CA PRO A 124 -8.02 13.43 -2.56
C PRO A 124 -8.49 13.31 -1.11
N ASP A 125 -9.25 12.26 -0.81
CA ASP A 125 -9.73 12.00 0.55
C ASP A 125 -9.81 10.49 0.76
N PHE A 126 -8.79 9.94 1.39
CA PHE A 126 -8.69 8.50 1.62
C PHE A 126 -9.78 7.98 2.56
N LYS A 127 -10.13 8.78 3.55
CA LYS A 127 -11.18 8.42 4.50
C LYS A 127 -12.54 8.33 3.81
N TYR A 128 -12.84 9.28 2.95
CA TYR A 128 -14.08 9.29 2.17
C TYR A 128 -14.12 8.07 1.23
N THR A 129 -13.01 7.80 0.54
CA THR A 129 -12.88 6.64 -0.35
C THR A 129 -13.07 5.33 0.41
N ASP A 130 -12.50 5.23 1.60
CA ASP A 130 -12.66 4.07 2.48
C ASP A 130 -14.14 3.84 2.80
N SER A 131 -14.89 4.90 3.06
CA SER A 131 -16.33 4.82 3.31
C SER A 131 -17.09 4.26 2.12
N ILE A 132 -16.74 4.70 0.90
CA ILE A 132 -17.34 4.18 -0.33
C ILE A 132 -17.06 2.68 -0.45
N LEU A 133 -15.82 2.27 -0.25
CA LEU A 133 -15.42 0.87 -0.37
C LEU A 133 -16.09 -0.01 0.67
N LYS A 134 -16.22 0.45 1.91
CA LYS A 134 -16.93 -0.27 2.96
C LYS A 134 -18.39 -0.47 2.62
N ASN A 135 -19.04 0.55 2.06
CA ASN A 135 -20.43 0.49 1.65
C ASN A 135 -20.60 -0.55 0.54
N TRP A 136 -19.72 -0.55 -0.45
CA TRP A 136 -19.76 -1.52 -1.54
C TRP A 136 -19.55 -2.96 -1.05
N ILE A 137 -18.63 -3.17 -0.10
CA ILE A 137 -18.40 -4.49 0.50
C ILE A 137 -19.67 -4.97 1.20
N ALA A 138 -20.33 -4.10 1.95
CA ALA A 138 -21.59 -4.41 2.63
C ALA A 138 -22.69 -4.80 1.65
N LYS A 139 -22.64 -4.28 0.42
CA LYS A 139 -23.59 -4.59 -0.65
C LYS A 139 -23.16 -5.75 -1.55
N GLY A 140 -22.06 -6.42 -1.21
CA GLY A 140 -21.60 -7.59 -1.95
C GLY A 140 -20.90 -7.30 -3.26
N VAL A 141 -20.27 -6.13 -3.41
CA VAL A 141 -19.57 -5.77 -4.65
C VAL A 141 -18.26 -6.55 -4.75
N HIS A 142 -18.08 -7.25 -5.87
CA HIS A 142 -16.85 -7.98 -6.18
C HIS A 142 -16.31 -7.61 -7.57
N HIS A 143 -17.14 -6.99 -8.42
CA HIS A 143 -16.78 -6.63 -9.79
C HIS A 143 -17.36 -5.25 -10.13
N LEU A 144 -16.78 -4.59 -11.14
CA LEU A 144 -17.29 -3.29 -11.62
C LEU A 144 -18.77 -3.34 -12.03
N SER A 145 -19.21 -4.46 -12.60
CA SER A 145 -20.62 -4.64 -12.99
C SER A 145 -21.56 -4.55 -11.80
N ASP A 146 -21.12 -4.98 -10.62
CA ASP A 146 -21.91 -4.89 -9.39
C ASP A 146 -22.15 -3.43 -8.99
N ILE A 147 -21.14 -2.57 -9.21
CA ILE A 147 -21.26 -1.13 -8.94
C ILE A 147 -22.31 -0.50 -9.85
N THR A 148 -22.32 -0.87 -11.12
CA THR A 148 -23.31 -0.39 -12.09
C THR A 148 -24.74 -0.75 -11.63
N LYS A 149 -24.93 -1.95 -11.13
CA LYS A 149 -26.25 -2.39 -10.61
C LYS A 149 -26.67 -1.55 -9.42
N ILE A 150 -25.77 -1.23 -8.52
CA ILE A 150 -26.05 -0.38 -7.35
C ILE A 150 -26.45 1.03 -7.81
N ASP A 151 -25.72 1.59 -8.78
CA ASP A 151 -26.01 2.92 -9.33
C ASP A 151 -27.41 2.98 -9.96
N LEU A 152 -27.79 1.93 -10.68
CA LEU A 152 -29.12 1.86 -11.30
C LEU A 152 -30.23 1.83 -10.23
N VAL A 153 -30.05 1.04 -9.18
CA VAL A 153 -31.00 0.98 -8.06
C VAL A 153 -31.11 2.35 -7.39
N TYR A 154 -29.99 2.99 -7.14
CA TYR A 154 -29.97 4.32 -6.49
C TYR A 154 -30.71 5.36 -7.35
N GLN A 155 -30.49 5.36 -8.66
CA GLN A 155 -31.17 6.27 -9.57
C GLN A 155 -32.68 6.01 -9.60
N GLN A 156 -33.11 4.75 -9.56
CA GLN A 156 -34.54 4.40 -9.51
C GLN A 156 -35.20 4.88 -8.23
N GLU A 157 -34.52 4.76 -7.11
CA GLU A 157 -35.02 5.22 -5.81
C GLU A 157 -35.17 6.76 -5.74
N LYS A 158 -34.31 7.48 -6.49
CA LYS A 158 -34.37 8.95 -6.54
C LYS A 158 -35.53 9.49 -7.36
N ARG A 159 -36.12 8.67 -8.19
CA ARG A 159 -37.30 9.06 -8.96
C ARG A 159 -38.57 8.84 -8.12
#